data_ccd8fe191ecd9c89a38b64ff324e195c
#
_entry.id   ccd8fe191ecd9c89a38b64ff324e195c
#
_cell.length_a   1.000
_cell.length_b   1.000
_cell.length_c   1.000
_cell.angle_alpha   90.00
_cell.angle_beta   90.00
_cell.angle_gamma   90.00
#
_symmetry.space_group_name_H-M   'P 1'
#
loop_
_entity.id
_entity.type
_entity.pdbx_description
1 polymer ?
#
loop_
_entity_poly.entity_id
_entity_poly.type
_entity_poly.pdbx_seq_one_letter_code
_entity_poly.pdbx_strand_id
1 'polypeptide(L)'
;VKKPTADENVRVERLLDAQDKAAQLFDEIERREMIRGGIGEQQLSDEINALAATMFGVTRHWHRRIVRAGENTLLPFKEHPPDRAIAADDIVFLDFGPIFEEWEADFGRTYVLSDDPDKHALRDALPRVWQAGRDYFESHLDVTGAELFDFSVEAARAEGFGWGSHIAGHLVGEFPHKKIAGTATEYYIMPKSNKPMRRTDPSGRRCHWILEIHLIDPQRRFGGFYEQLLDLG
;
A
#
# COMPACT_ATOMS: atom_id res chain seq x y z
N VAL A 1 17.78 26.29 11.26
CA VAL A 1 16.60 27.15 11.42
C VAL A 1 15.39 26.25 11.30
N LYS A 2 14.62 26.08 12.41
CA LYS A 2 13.38 25.29 12.39
C LYS A 2 12.36 25.96 11.45
N LYS A 3 11.91 25.27 10.42
CA LYS A 3 10.74 25.69 9.65
C LYS A 3 9.49 25.75 10.56
N PRO A 4 8.56 26.64 10.31
CA PRO A 4 7.42 26.86 11.18
C PRO A 4 6.45 25.68 11.21
N THR A 5 5.76 25.50 12.33
CA THR A 5 4.70 24.50 12.57
C THR A 5 3.57 24.55 11.52
N ALA A 6 3.35 25.69 10.88
CA ALA A 6 2.37 25.85 9.80
C ALA A 6 2.68 25.02 8.54
N ASP A 7 3.97 24.76 8.26
CA ASP A 7 4.40 23.93 7.13
C ASP A 7 4.05 22.44 7.33
N GLU A 8 4.08 21.96 8.58
CA GLU A 8 3.74 20.57 8.90
C GLU A 8 2.23 20.30 8.80
N ASN A 9 1.39 21.21 9.26
CA ASN A 9 -0.06 21.08 9.12
C ASN A 9 -0.46 21.02 7.64
N VAL A 10 0.13 21.87 6.81
CA VAL A 10 -0.10 21.85 5.36
C VAL A 10 0.34 20.53 4.74
N ARG A 11 1.48 19.96 5.17
CA ARG A 11 1.94 18.64 4.69
C ARG A 11 0.96 17.54 5.04
N VAL A 12 0.47 17.52 6.27
CA VAL A 12 -0.52 16.56 6.75
C VAL A 12 -1.82 16.68 5.93
N GLU A 13 -2.35 17.88 5.76
CA GLU A 13 -3.55 18.14 4.95
C GLU A 13 -3.37 17.64 3.50
N ARG A 14 -2.22 17.86 2.89
CA ARG A 14 -1.93 17.42 1.53
C ARG A 14 -1.81 15.90 1.40
N LEU A 15 -1.19 15.22 2.36
CA LEU A 15 -1.11 13.76 2.37
C LEU A 15 -2.48 13.12 2.56
N LEU A 16 -3.31 13.67 3.45
CA LEU A 16 -4.69 13.22 3.64
C LEU A 16 -5.52 13.44 2.38
N ASP A 17 -5.44 14.60 1.75
CA ASP A 17 -6.11 14.89 0.47
C ASP A 17 -5.67 13.93 -0.65
N ALA A 18 -4.37 13.60 -0.71
CA ALA A 18 -3.87 12.64 -1.69
C ALA A 18 -4.42 11.23 -1.43
N GLN A 19 -4.46 10.78 -0.18
CA GLN A 19 -5.07 9.50 0.19
C GLN A 19 -6.58 9.48 -0.11
N ASP A 20 -7.31 10.53 0.23
CA ASP A 20 -8.76 10.63 -0.05
C ASP A 20 -9.06 10.56 -1.55
N LYS A 21 -8.24 11.20 -2.39
CA LYS A 21 -8.36 11.09 -3.85
C LYS A 21 -8.05 9.69 -4.35
N ALA A 22 -7.05 9.00 -3.77
CA ALA A 22 -6.77 7.61 -4.10
C ALA A 22 -7.93 6.70 -3.69
N ALA A 23 -8.51 6.88 -2.50
CA ALA A 23 -9.69 6.14 -2.07
C ALA A 23 -10.88 6.37 -3.02
N GLN A 24 -11.19 7.62 -3.39
CA GLN A 24 -12.23 7.94 -4.37
C GLN A 24 -11.98 7.29 -5.75
N LEU A 25 -10.72 7.18 -6.19
CA LEU A 25 -10.39 6.46 -7.42
C LEU A 25 -10.75 4.98 -7.29
N PHE A 26 -10.44 4.35 -6.17
CA PHE A 26 -10.75 2.94 -5.93
C PHE A 26 -12.26 2.68 -5.80
N ASP A 27 -12.99 3.57 -5.14
CA ASP A 27 -14.47 3.54 -5.10
C ASP A 27 -15.07 3.61 -6.51
N GLU A 28 -14.51 4.46 -7.38
CA GLU A 28 -14.98 4.60 -8.76
C GLU A 28 -14.62 3.39 -9.64
N ILE A 29 -13.48 2.73 -9.38
CA ILE A 29 -13.10 1.45 -10.01
C ILE A 29 -14.16 0.39 -9.69
N GLU A 30 -14.56 0.28 -8.43
CA GLU A 30 -15.60 -0.65 -7.98
C GLU A 30 -16.96 -0.30 -8.59
N ARG A 31 -17.37 0.95 -8.50
CA ARG A 31 -18.65 1.42 -9.04
C ARG A 31 -18.81 1.17 -10.53
N ARG A 32 -17.71 1.22 -11.29
CA ARG A 32 -17.67 0.92 -12.74
C ARG A 32 -17.48 -0.54 -13.06
N GLU A 33 -17.36 -1.41 -12.05
CA GLU A 33 -17.10 -2.84 -12.25
C GLU A 33 -15.89 -3.09 -13.17
N MET A 34 -14.82 -2.28 -12.98
CA MET A 34 -13.66 -2.35 -13.88
C MET A 34 -12.87 -3.65 -13.70
N ILE A 35 -12.88 -4.23 -12.50
CA ILE A 35 -12.17 -5.47 -12.18
C ILE A 35 -13.04 -6.64 -12.63
N ARG A 36 -12.69 -7.26 -13.76
CA ARG A 36 -13.52 -8.28 -14.42
C ARG A 36 -12.68 -9.36 -15.09
N GLY A 37 -13.23 -10.53 -15.23
CA GLY A 37 -12.63 -11.63 -15.99
C GLY A 37 -12.48 -11.31 -17.48
N GLY A 38 -11.49 -11.90 -18.13
CA GLY A 38 -11.28 -11.84 -19.57
C GLY A 38 -10.40 -10.68 -20.06
N ILE A 39 -9.99 -9.75 -19.18
CA ILE A 39 -9.02 -8.68 -19.53
C ILE A 39 -7.63 -8.99 -18.97
N GLY A 40 -6.57 -8.44 -19.57
CA GLY A 40 -5.21 -8.54 -19.08
C GLY A 40 -4.97 -7.63 -17.86
N GLU A 41 -4.05 -8.03 -16.98
CA GLU A 41 -3.60 -7.19 -15.85
C GLU A 41 -3.10 -5.82 -16.34
N GLN A 42 -2.31 -5.81 -17.43
CA GLN A 42 -1.80 -4.58 -18.04
C GLN A 42 -2.94 -3.71 -18.62
N GLN A 43 -3.92 -4.33 -19.28
CA GLN A 43 -5.07 -3.61 -19.80
C GLN A 43 -5.86 -2.93 -18.68
N LEU A 44 -6.14 -3.64 -17.59
CA LEU A 44 -6.82 -3.07 -16.42
C LEU A 44 -6.01 -1.92 -15.82
N SER A 45 -4.69 -2.09 -15.67
CA SER A 45 -3.79 -1.04 -15.20
C SER A 45 -3.88 0.24 -16.05
N ASP A 46 -3.96 0.10 -17.37
CA ASP A 46 -4.04 1.24 -18.29
C ASP A 46 -5.43 1.90 -18.27
N GLU A 47 -6.51 1.11 -18.15
CA GLU A 47 -7.87 1.63 -17.95
C GLU A 47 -7.98 2.44 -16.65
N ILE A 48 -7.41 1.95 -15.54
CA ILE A 48 -7.39 2.66 -14.25
C ILE A 48 -6.54 3.94 -14.35
N ASN A 49 -5.40 3.90 -15.02
CA ASN A 49 -4.58 5.09 -15.25
C ASN A 49 -5.34 6.18 -16.02
N ALA A 50 -6.08 5.79 -17.05
CA ALA A 50 -6.92 6.72 -17.81
C ALA A 50 -8.04 7.31 -16.95
N LEU A 51 -8.64 6.51 -16.06
CA LEU A 51 -9.62 6.98 -15.09
C LEU A 51 -9.01 7.99 -14.12
N ALA A 52 -7.85 7.70 -13.52
CA ALA A 52 -7.13 8.62 -12.61
C ALA A 52 -6.79 9.95 -13.28
N ALA A 53 -6.36 9.91 -14.55
CA ALA A 53 -6.12 11.12 -15.35
C ALA A 53 -7.41 11.93 -15.57
N THR A 54 -8.53 11.26 -15.82
CA THR A 54 -9.82 11.90 -16.07
C THR A 54 -10.39 12.52 -14.80
N MET A 55 -10.32 11.82 -13.66
CA MET A 55 -10.89 12.28 -12.40
C MET A 55 -10.07 13.39 -11.74
N PHE A 56 -8.76 13.26 -11.75
CA PHE A 56 -7.87 14.06 -10.92
C PHE A 56 -6.68 14.68 -11.67
N GLY A 57 -6.58 14.50 -12.99
CA GLY A 57 -5.46 14.99 -13.77
C GLY A 57 -4.13 14.29 -13.48
N VAL A 58 -4.16 13.07 -12.94
CA VAL A 58 -2.95 12.30 -12.64
C VAL A 58 -2.17 12.01 -13.93
N THR A 59 -0.92 12.47 -13.98
CA THR A 59 -0.02 12.26 -15.13
C THR A 59 1.17 11.38 -14.77
N ARG A 60 1.41 11.14 -13.49
CA ARG A 60 2.57 10.40 -12.99
C ARG A 60 2.21 9.54 -11.80
N HIS A 61 2.95 8.43 -11.66
CA HIS A 61 2.99 7.59 -10.47
C HIS A 61 4.41 7.59 -9.93
N TRP A 62 4.58 7.49 -8.62
CA TRP A 62 5.90 7.48 -8.02
C TRP A 62 6.59 6.10 -8.13
N HIS A 63 5.78 5.04 -8.32
CA HIS A 63 6.23 3.67 -8.63
C HIS A 63 5.43 3.07 -9.80
N ARG A 64 5.81 1.88 -10.20
CA ARG A 64 5.10 1.09 -11.22
C ARG A 64 3.70 0.74 -10.72
N ARG A 65 2.68 0.98 -11.51
CA ARG A 65 1.31 0.53 -11.25
C ARG A 65 1.26 -1.00 -11.24
N ILE A 66 0.66 -1.59 -10.22
CA ILE A 66 0.52 -3.02 -10.06
C ILE A 66 -0.95 -3.42 -10.16
N VAL A 67 -1.21 -4.35 -11.06
CA VAL A 67 -2.41 -5.19 -11.08
C VAL A 67 -1.90 -6.62 -11.09
N ARG A 68 -2.36 -7.44 -10.18
CA ARG A 68 -2.00 -8.86 -10.12
C ARG A 68 -3.22 -9.71 -9.82
N ALA A 69 -3.34 -10.83 -10.55
CA ALA A 69 -4.45 -11.75 -10.47
C ALA A 69 -3.96 -13.19 -10.28
N GLY A 70 -4.73 -14.02 -9.57
CA GLY A 70 -4.45 -15.43 -9.36
C GLY A 70 -3.05 -15.67 -8.78
N GLU A 71 -2.25 -16.52 -9.44
CA GLU A 71 -0.89 -16.85 -8.97
C GLU A 71 0.09 -15.67 -8.94
N ASN A 72 -0.11 -14.64 -9.80
CA ASN A 72 0.70 -13.45 -9.78
C ASN A 72 0.56 -12.67 -8.46
N THR A 73 -0.51 -12.86 -7.70
CA THR A 73 -0.72 -12.25 -6.38
C THR A 73 0.24 -12.76 -5.30
N LEU A 74 0.93 -13.87 -5.54
CA LEU A 74 1.97 -14.41 -4.64
C LEU A 74 3.28 -13.63 -4.69
N LEU A 75 3.47 -12.81 -5.71
CA LEU A 75 4.77 -12.20 -6.02
C LEU A 75 4.90 -10.82 -5.39
N PRO A 76 6.03 -10.49 -4.72
CA PRO A 76 6.27 -9.17 -4.18
C PRO A 76 6.53 -8.14 -5.30
N PHE A 77 6.48 -6.84 -4.95
CA PHE A 77 6.62 -5.70 -5.86
C PHE A 77 7.79 -5.82 -6.87
N LYS A 78 8.94 -6.33 -6.43
CA LYS A 78 10.17 -6.40 -7.26
C LYS A 78 10.09 -7.41 -8.39
N GLU A 79 9.18 -8.38 -8.31
CA GLU A 79 8.99 -9.38 -9.34
C GLU A 79 8.23 -8.80 -10.55
N HIS A 80 8.49 -9.35 -11.71
CA HIS A 80 7.90 -8.94 -12.99
C HIS A 80 7.29 -10.15 -13.70
N PRO A 81 6.14 -10.68 -13.20
CA PRO A 81 5.50 -11.79 -13.87
C PRO A 81 5.05 -11.39 -15.28
N PRO A 82 4.90 -12.38 -16.19
CA PRO A 82 4.22 -12.15 -17.46
C PRO A 82 2.80 -11.63 -17.23
N ASP A 83 2.34 -10.76 -18.14
CA ASP A 83 0.95 -10.34 -18.19
C ASP A 83 0.03 -11.56 -18.38
N ARG A 84 -1.07 -11.60 -17.64
CA ARG A 84 -2.05 -12.67 -17.75
C ARG A 84 -3.47 -12.12 -17.86
N ALA A 85 -4.35 -12.89 -18.49
CA ALA A 85 -5.77 -12.61 -18.43
C ALA A 85 -6.30 -12.94 -17.03
N ILE A 86 -7.09 -12.05 -16.46
CA ILE A 86 -7.82 -12.23 -15.21
C ILE A 86 -8.90 -13.29 -15.45
N ALA A 87 -8.90 -14.37 -14.69
CA ALA A 87 -9.95 -15.38 -14.75
C ALA A 87 -11.22 -14.92 -14.00
N ALA A 88 -12.37 -15.49 -14.36
CA ALA A 88 -13.64 -15.12 -13.74
C ALA A 88 -13.75 -15.47 -12.25
N ASP A 89 -12.87 -16.32 -11.77
CA ASP A 89 -12.78 -16.76 -10.37
C ASP A 89 -11.53 -16.27 -9.63
N ASP A 90 -10.77 -15.37 -10.22
CA ASP A 90 -9.52 -14.89 -9.62
C ASP A 90 -9.75 -14.02 -8.37
N ILE A 91 -8.75 -14.02 -7.50
CA ILE A 91 -8.46 -12.94 -6.57
C ILE A 91 -7.50 -11.97 -7.27
N VAL A 92 -7.74 -10.67 -7.13
CA VAL A 92 -7.00 -9.61 -7.82
C VAL A 92 -6.61 -8.55 -6.81
N PHE A 93 -5.37 -8.07 -6.84
CA PHE A 93 -5.05 -6.85 -6.11
C PHE A 93 -4.54 -5.74 -7.03
N LEU A 94 -4.82 -4.54 -6.60
CA LEU A 94 -4.34 -3.30 -7.16
C LEU A 94 -3.40 -2.62 -6.15
N ASP A 95 -2.29 -2.07 -6.64
CA ASP A 95 -1.34 -1.27 -5.87
C ASP A 95 -0.91 -0.11 -6.77
N PHE A 96 -1.32 1.10 -6.41
CA PHE A 96 -1.16 2.30 -7.22
C PHE A 96 -0.62 3.45 -6.37
N GLY A 97 0.48 4.04 -6.85
CA GLY A 97 1.12 5.20 -6.26
C GLY A 97 0.91 6.49 -7.08
N PRO A 98 -0.33 7.01 -7.24
CA PRO A 98 -0.55 8.23 -8.00
C PRO A 98 0.06 9.44 -7.30
N ILE A 99 0.55 10.41 -8.09
CA ILE A 99 1.02 11.70 -7.59
C ILE A 99 -0.08 12.72 -7.88
N PHE A 100 -0.69 13.24 -6.81
CA PHE A 100 -1.66 14.32 -6.89
C PHE A 100 -0.94 15.66 -6.68
N GLU A 101 -0.86 16.46 -7.76
CA GLU A 101 -0.03 17.66 -7.80
C GLU A 101 1.46 17.30 -7.55
N GLU A 102 1.92 17.41 -6.32
CA GLU A 102 3.30 17.08 -5.88
C GLU A 102 3.33 16.05 -4.74
N TRP A 103 2.16 15.54 -4.32
CA TRP A 103 2.02 14.66 -3.16
C TRP A 103 1.78 13.22 -3.57
N GLU A 104 2.53 12.33 -2.96
CA GLU A 104 2.42 10.90 -3.19
C GLU A 104 1.23 10.34 -2.40
N ALA A 105 0.36 9.59 -3.08
CA ALA A 105 -0.47 8.60 -2.44
C ALA A 105 0.11 7.21 -2.68
N ASP A 106 -0.22 6.28 -1.81
CA ASP A 106 0.00 4.86 -2.04
C ASP A 106 -1.17 4.09 -1.48
N PHE A 107 -1.84 3.36 -2.35
CA PHE A 107 -3.12 2.77 -2.02
C PHE A 107 -3.28 1.41 -2.69
N GLY A 108 -3.50 0.39 -1.88
CA GLY A 108 -3.64 -0.98 -2.34
C GLY A 108 -4.88 -1.67 -1.80
N ARG A 109 -5.60 -2.41 -2.65
CA ARG A 109 -6.81 -3.17 -2.30
C ARG A 109 -6.87 -4.49 -3.05
N THR A 110 -7.55 -5.45 -2.42
CA THR A 110 -7.77 -6.80 -2.96
C THR A 110 -9.24 -7.06 -3.21
N TYR A 111 -9.54 -7.68 -4.33
CA TYR A 111 -10.87 -8.02 -4.83
C TYR A 111 -10.97 -9.51 -5.14
N VAL A 112 -12.15 -10.08 -4.98
CA VAL A 112 -12.43 -11.49 -5.29
C VAL A 112 -13.59 -11.57 -6.29
N LEU A 113 -13.36 -12.26 -7.41
CA LEU A 113 -14.34 -12.39 -8.49
C LEU A 113 -15.22 -13.65 -8.39
N SER A 114 -15.03 -14.46 -7.35
CA SER A 114 -15.74 -15.72 -7.13
C SER A 114 -16.33 -15.78 -5.74
N ASP A 115 -17.12 -16.81 -5.48
CA ASP A 115 -17.64 -17.13 -4.14
C ASP A 115 -16.71 -18.06 -3.33
N ASP A 116 -15.42 -18.15 -3.71
CA ASP A 116 -14.42 -18.97 -3.02
C ASP A 116 -14.18 -18.46 -1.59
N PRO A 117 -14.56 -19.23 -0.56
CA PRO A 117 -14.50 -18.77 0.84
C PRO A 117 -13.06 -18.52 1.31
N ASP A 118 -12.07 -19.23 0.78
CA ASP A 118 -10.66 -19.05 1.16
C ASP A 118 -10.13 -17.71 0.64
N LYS A 119 -10.49 -17.32 -0.59
CA LYS A 119 -10.12 -16.03 -1.18
C LYS A 119 -10.80 -14.88 -0.43
N HIS A 120 -12.07 -15.01 -0.08
CA HIS A 120 -12.78 -14.02 0.74
C HIS A 120 -12.18 -13.92 2.14
N ALA A 121 -11.83 -15.03 2.79
CA ALA A 121 -11.20 -15.02 4.10
C ALA A 121 -9.87 -14.27 4.10
N LEU A 122 -9.03 -14.45 3.06
CA LEU A 122 -7.78 -13.72 2.90
C LEU A 122 -8.04 -12.22 2.69
N ARG A 123 -8.93 -11.87 1.76
CA ARG A 123 -9.30 -10.46 1.50
C ARG A 123 -9.76 -9.77 2.78
N ASP A 124 -10.62 -10.42 3.56
CA ASP A 124 -11.21 -9.83 4.77
C ASP A 124 -10.21 -9.77 5.95
N ALA A 125 -9.16 -10.61 5.95
CA ALA A 125 -8.08 -10.56 6.92
C ALA A 125 -7.15 -9.34 6.69
N LEU A 126 -6.95 -8.92 5.46
CA LEU A 126 -6.03 -7.82 5.11
C LEU A 126 -6.28 -6.52 5.90
N PRO A 127 -7.49 -5.94 5.92
CA PRO A 127 -7.75 -4.73 6.70
C PRO A 127 -7.67 -4.99 8.21
N ARG A 128 -7.93 -6.21 8.71
CA ARG A 128 -7.78 -6.54 10.15
C ARG A 128 -6.31 -6.55 10.56
N VAL A 129 -5.43 -7.16 9.75
CA VAL A 129 -3.98 -7.17 9.99
C VAL A 129 -3.42 -5.75 9.90
N TRP A 130 -3.88 -4.97 8.93
CA TRP A 130 -3.49 -3.57 8.79
C TRP A 130 -3.90 -2.74 10.02
N GLN A 131 -5.15 -2.89 10.47
CA GLN A 131 -5.65 -2.18 11.66
C GLN A 131 -4.90 -2.59 12.92
N ALA A 132 -4.60 -3.89 13.11
CA ALA A 132 -3.78 -4.34 14.23
C ALA A 132 -2.38 -3.72 14.21
N GLY A 133 -1.75 -3.61 13.02
CA GLY A 133 -0.48 -2.91 12.85
C GLY A 133 -0.55 -1.43 13.21
N ARG A 134 -1.63 -0.74 12.81
CA ARG A 134 -1.90 0.65 13.18
C ARG A 134 -2.08 0.80 14.69
N ASP A 135 -2.91 -0.04 15.32
CA ASP A 135 -3.15 0.01 16.78
C ASP A 135 -1.85 -0.22 17.56
N TYR A 136 -1.00 -1.14 17.07
CA TYR A 136 0.32 -1.36 17.63
C TYR A 136 1.21 -0.13 17.50
N PHE A 137 1.28 0.47 16.33
CA PHE A 137 2.00 1.72 16.10
C PHE A 137 1.50 2.83 17.02
N GLU A 138 0.20 3.02 17.17
CA GLU A 138 -0.39 4.08 17.99
C GLU A 138 -0.10 3.89 19.49
N SER A 139 -0.11 2.65 19.98
CA SER A 139 0.11 2.33 21.38
C SER A 139 1.59 2.30 21.80
N HIS A 140 2.55 2.28 20.86
CA HIS A 140 3.98 2.21 21.13
C HIS A 140 4.71 3.43 20.57
N LEU A 141 4.94 4.45 21.41
CA LEU A 141 5.46 5.76 20.97
C LEU A 141 6.86 5.69 20.33
N ASP A 142 7.70 4.78 20.80
CA ASP A 142 9.09 4.61 20.35
C ASP A 142 9.26 3.44 19.36
N VAL A 143 8.16 2.92 18.82
CA VAL A 143 8.19 1.79 17.88
C VAL A 143 9.14 2.05 16.73
N THR A 144 9.94 1.02 16.43
CA THR A 144 10.85 0.99 15.27
C THR A 144 10.18 0.30 14.08
N GLY A 145 10.71 0.54 12.88
CA GLY A 145 10.24 -0.16 11.69
C GLY A 145 10.44 -1.69 11.77
N ALA A 146 11.47 -2.16 12.48
CA ALA A 146 11.71 -3.58 12.71
C ALA A 146 10.63 -4.20 13.61
N GLU A 147 10.28 -3.55 14.72
CA GLU A 147 9.25 -4.02 15.65
C GLU A 147 7.86 -4.05 14.98
N LEU A 148 7.51 -3.01 14.20
CA LEU A 148 6.24 -2.99 13.48
C LEU A 148 6.19 -4.05 12.38
N PHE A 149 7.31 -4.30 11.69
CA PHE A 149 7.41 -5.38 10.72
C PHE A 149 7.15 -6.74 11.37
N ASP A 150 7.87 -7.04 12.46
CA ASP A 150 7.74 -8.32 13.17
C ASP A 150 6.32 -8.50 13.72
N PHE A 151 5.73 -7.44 14.27
CA PHE A 151 4.33 -7.46 14.71
C PHE A 151 3.35 -7.76 13.56
N SER A 152 3.52 -7.12 12.41
CA SER A 152 2.65 -7.32 11.24
C SER A 152 2.72 -8.77 10.72
N VAL A 153 3.91 -9.36 10.72
CA VAL A 153 4.12 -10.77 10.35
C VAL A 153 3.41 -11.71 11.35
N GLU A 154 3.51 -11.46 12.65
CA GLU A 154 2.81 -12.25 13.66
C GLU A 154 1.29 -12.06 13.60
N ALA A 155 0.79 -10.86 13.34
CA ALA A 155 -0.64 -10.60 13.13
C ALA A 155 -1.17 -11.36 11.91
N ALA A 156 -0.42 -11.41 10.81
CA ALA A 156 -0.77 -12.21 9.62
C ALA A 156 -0.86 -13.71 9.97
N ARG A 157 0.11 -14.22 10.74
CA ARG A 157 0.12 -15.61 11.21
C ARG A 157 -1.06 -15.92 12.12
N ALA A 158 -1.43 -15.00 13.01
CA ALA A 158 -2.58 -15.16 13.91
C ALA A 158 -3.92 -15.25 13.12
N GLU A 159 -4.04 -14.57 11.98
CA GLU A 159 -5.15 -14.69 11.05
C GLU A 159 -5.08 -15.96 10.18
N GLY A 160 -4.01 -16.77 10.29
CA GLY A 160 -3.84 -18.02 9.55
C GLY A 160 -3.14 -17.90 8.19
N PHE A 161 -2.53 -16.74 7.88
CA PHE A 161 -1.89 -16.48 6.60
C PHE A 161 -0.38 -16.34 6.70
N GLY A 162 0.31 -16.57 5.58
CA GLY A 162 1.73 -16.29 5.42
C GLY A 162 1.99 -14.82 5.07
N TRP A 163 3.25 -14.41 5.18
CA TRP A 163 3.71 -13.09 4.79
C TRP A 163 4.40 -13.11 3.42
N GLY A 164 4.04 -12.20 2.52
CA GLY A 164 4.47 -12.21 1.11
C GLY A 164 5.53 -11.17 0.74
N SER A 165 5.95 -10.29 1.66
CA SER A 165 6.86 -9.17 1.34
C SER A 165 8.10 -9.17 2.24
N HIS A 166 9.16 -8.46 1.80
CA HIS A 166 10.35 -8.18 2.62
C HIS A 166 10.24 -6.91 3.47
N ILE A 167 9.20 -6.13 3.23
CA ILE A 167 8.87 -4.90 3.95
C ILE A 167 7.41 -4.94 4.38
N ALA A 168 7.02 -4.04 5.27
CA ALA A 168 5.65 -3.77 5.67
C ALA A 168 5.28 -2.29 5.47
N GLY A 169 5.99 -1.61 4.58
CA GLY A 169 5.72 -0.20 4.27
C GLY A 169 6.97 0.65 4.14
N HIS A 170 6.75 1.92 3.92
CA HIS A 170 7.79 2.90 3.64
C HIS A 170 7.38 4.34 3.97
N LEU A 171 8.35 5.27 3.88
CA LEU A 171 8.09 6.70 3.99
C LEU A 171 7.27 7.22 2.81
N VAL A 172 6.45 8.23 3.08
CA VAL A 172 5.65 8.94 2.07
C VAL A 172 5.78 10.46 2.27
N GLY A 173 5.58 11.22 1.22
CA GLY A 173 5.66 12.67 1.30
C GLY A 173 5.47 13.39 -0.03
N GLU A 174 6.08 14.56 -0.12
CA GLU A 174 6.19 15.31 -1.37
C GLU A 174 7.15 14.57 -2.33
N PHE A 175 6.72 14.38 -3.57
CA PHE A 175 7.48 13.63 -4.58
C PHE A 175 8.80 14.32 -4.94
N PRO A 176 9.90 13.58 -5.02
CA PRO A 176 10.07 12.20 -4.61
C PRO A 176 10.47 12.04 -3.14
N HIS A 177 9.76 11.19 -2.39
CA HIS A 177 10.06 10.89 -0.98
C HIS A 177 11.49 10.38 -0.75
N LYS A 178 12.15 9.82 -1.74
CA LYS A 178 13.56 9.39 -1.69
C LYS A 178 14.54 10.50 -1.33
N LYS A 179 14.12 11.76 -1.38
CA LYS A 179 14.89 12.90 -0.88
C LYS A 179 14.82 13.08 0.64
N ILE A 180 13.96 12.30 1.32
CA ILE A 180 13.64 12.49 2.74
C ILE A 180 14.66 11.85 3.66
N ALA A 181 15.32 10.73 3.30
CA ALA A 181 16.04 9.91 4.26
C ALA A 181 17.52 9.67 3.97
N GLY A 182 18.24 9.27 5.04
CA GLY A 182 19.68 9.04 5.02
C GLY A 182 20.12 7.70 4.46
N THR A 183 19.51 6.58 4.83
CA THR A 183 19.90 5.21 4.41
C THR A 183 18.72 4.42 3.88
N ALA A 184 18.98 3.41 3.01
CA ALA A 184 17.94 2.58 2.43
C ALA A 184 17.07 1.86 3.47
N THR A 185 17.64 1.43 4.62
CA THR A 185 16.87 0.81 5.70
C THR A 185 15.97 1.78 6.44
N GLU A 186 16.30 3.07 6.44
CA GLU A 186 15.51 4.11 7.11
C GLU A 186 14.27 4.52 6.33
N TYR A 187 14.15 4.12 5.06
CA TYR A 187 12.95 4.35 4.25
C TYR A 187 11.84 3.37 4.53
N TYR A 188 12.15 2.17 5.04
CA TYR A 188 11.25 1.03 5.05
C TYR A 188 10.89 0.57 6.46
N ILE A 189 9.68 0.03 6.60
CA ILE A 189 9.28 -0.82 7.73
C ILE A 189 9.77 -2.22 7.40
N MET A 190 10.92 -2.64 8.01
CA MET A 190 11.60 -3.88 7.67
C MET A 190 12.52 -4.35 8.80
N PRO A 191 12.98 -5.64 8.83
CA PRO A 191 13.73 -6.23 9.94
C PRO A 191 15.00 -5.49 10.40
N LYS A 192 15.53 -4.59 9.59
CA LYS A 192 16.77 -3.84 9.93
C LYS A 192 16.53 -2.36 10.21
N SER A 193 15.28 -1.93 10.27
CA SER A 193 14.90 -0.54 10.53
C SER A 193 14.78 -0.29 12.04
N ASN A 194 15.90 -0.05 12.71
CA ASN A 194 16.00 0.03 14.18
C ASN A 194 15.85 1.46 14.75
N LYS A 195 15.50 2.45 13.92
CA LYS A 195 15.21 3.80 14.41
C LYS A 195 13.73 3.96 14.74
N PRO A 196 13.39 4.76 15.75
CA PRO A 196 11.99 5.11 16.02
C PRO A 196 11.32 5.67 14.78
N MET A 197 10.09 5.24 14.53
CA MET A 197 9.32 5.71 13.36
C MET A 197 8.86 7.15 13.52
N ARG A 198 8.53 7.57 14.75
CA ARG A 198 8.20 8.96 15.07
C ARG A 198 9.46 9.80 15.20
N ARG A 199 10.06 10.12 14.06
CA ARG A 199 11.29 10.92 13.93
C ARG A 199 11.13 12.02 12.91
N THR A 200 12.13 12.87 12.83
CA THR A 200 12.27 13.84 11.74
C THR A 200 13.31 13.37 10.72
N ASP A 201 13.15 13.79 9.49
CA ASP A 201 14.15 13.64 8.43
C ASP A 201 15.37 14.57 8.65
N PRO A 202 16.44 14.45 7.85
CA PRO A 202 17.60 15.32 7.96
C PRO A 202 17.30 16.80 7.76
N SER A 203 16.17 17.18 7.14
CA SER A 203 15.71 18.56 7.00
C SER A 203 14.91 19.06 8.22
N GLY A 204 14.65 18.19 9.20
CA GLY A 204 13.88 18.49 10.40
C GLY A 204 12.37 18.38 10.22
N ARG A 205 11.87 17.78 9.13
CA ARG A 205 10.44 17.53 8.90
C ARG A 205 10.04 16.16 9.46
N ARG A 206 8.83 16.07 9.97
CA ARG A 206 8.27 14.82 10.50
C ARG A 206 8.20 13.75 9.40
N CYS A 207 8.55 12.50 9.73
CA CYS A 207 8.39 11.35 8.86
C CYS A 207 6.96 10.85 8.92
N HIS A 208 6.34 10.60 7.74
CA HIS A 208 5.03 9.96 7.57
C HIS A 208 5.19 8.64 6.84
N TRP A 209 4.29 7.72 7.10
CA TRP A 209 4.46 6.32 6.73
C TRP A 209 3.24 5.75 6.03
N ILE A 210 3.50 4.88 5.10
CA ILE A 210 2.56 3.89 4.55
C ILE A 210 2.76 2.59 5.31
N LEU A 211 1.67 1.90 5.66
CA LEU A 211 1.69 0.50 6.08
C LEU A 211 1.09 -0.35 4.97
N GLU A 212 1.83 -1.38 4.55
CA GLU A 212 1.44 -2.34 3.52
C GLU A 212 1.42 -3.76 4.08
N ILE A 213 0.38 -4.50 3.76
CA ILE A 213 0.14 -5.88 4.18
C ILE A 213 0.04 -6.75 2.93
N HIS A 214 0.93 -7.73 2.81
CA HIS A 214 0.88 -8.75 1.75
C HIS A 214 0.67 -10.12 2.37
N LEU A 215 -0.56 -10.62 2.33
CA LEU A 215 -0.91 -11.95 2.84
C LEU A 215 -0.80 -13.01 1.75
N ILE A 216 -0.35 -14.19 2.15
CA ILE A 216 -0.22 -15.36 1.28
C ILE A 216 -1.04 -16.50 1.87
N ASP A 217 -1.85 -17.15 1.03
CA ASP A 217 -2.54 -18.38 1.36
C ASP A 217 -1.57 -19.46 1.86
N PRO A 218 -1.90 -20.22 2.93
CA PRO A 218 -1.00 -21.23 3.50
C PRO A 218 -0.52 -22.29 2.50
N GLN A 219 -1.36 -22.64 1.52
CA GLN A 219 -1.00 -23.56 0.45
C GLN A 219 -0.32 -22.84 -0.73
N ARG A 220 -0.09 -21.53 -0.64
CA ARG A 220 0.53 -20.70 -1.69
C ARG A 220 -0.19 -20.76 -3.04
N ARG A 221 -1.50 -20.77 -3.03
CA ARG A 221 -2.34 -20.75 -4.25
C ARG A 221 -2.57 -19.33 -4.76
N PHE A 222 -2.65 -18.36 -3.83
CA PHE A 222 -2.90 -16.95 -4.11
C PHE A 222 -2.42 -16.08 -2.94
N GLY A 223 -2.40 -14.78 -3.15
CA GLY A 223 -2.13 -13.77 -2.12
C GLY A 223 -3.08 -12.58 -2.25
N GLY A 224 -2.86 -11.57 -1.42
CA GLY A 224 -3.60 -10.33 -1.47
C GLY A 224 -2.82 -9.21 -0.80
N PHE A 225 -3.19 -7.96 -1.11
CA PHE A 225 -2.48 -6.77 -0.72
C PHE A 225 -3.43 -5.67 -0.20
N TYR A 226 -2.99 -4.95 0.81
CA TYR A 226 -3.71 -3.81 1.39
C TYR A 226 -2.73 -2.75 1.86
N GLU A 227 -2.95 -1.50 1.49
CA GLU A 227 -2.01 -0.43 1.72
C GLU A 227 -2.70 0.92 1.85
N GLN A 228 -2.25 1.74 2.80
CA GLN A 228 -2.61 3.15 2.95
C GLN A 228 -1.76 3.85 4.02
N LEU A 229 -1.99 5.16 4.23
CA LEU A 229 -1.35 5.95 5.29
C LEU A 229 -1.55 5.33 6.67
N LEU A 230 -0.45 5.20 7.42
CA LEU A 230 -0.42 4.61 8.76
C LEU A 230 -0.72 5.64 9.85
N ASP A 231 0.00 6.76 9.83
CA ASP A 231 0.13 7.68 10.98
C ASP A 231 -0.71 8.96 10.85
N LEU A 232 -1.53 9.06 9.80
CA LEU A 232 -2.47 10.15 9.54
C LEU A 232 -3.87 9.59 9.29
N GLY A 233 -4.89 10.19 9.90
CA GLY A 233 -6.31 9.81 9.71
C GLY A 233 -7.02 9.36 10.97
#